data_1685cf66eb9ece2a29ab76d1acad6d18
#
_entry.id   1685cf66eb9ece2a29ab76d1acad6d18
#
_cell.length_a   1.000
_cell.length_b   1.000
_cell.length_c   1.000
_cell.angle_alpha   90.00
_cell.angle_beta   90.00
_cell.angle_gamma   90.00
#
_symmetry.space_group_name_H-M   'P 1'
#
loop_
_entity.id
_entity.type
_entity.pdbx_description
1 polymer ?
#
loop_
_entity_poly.entity_id
_entity_poly.type
_entity_poly.pdbx_seq_one_letter_code
_entity_poly.pdbx_strand_id
1 'polypeptide(L)'
;MKEKLNLRNAILWTVALMALPLFFASFGATATLKGAVEGDYISMTCRNAIWGSGSIIGYADGSPIGEFLAKKVVNIPGLIGAILLLLASGGIVATTFLVKEEKTAKILSFVCGGAILVAGVLFFFVSQTPWYVLQEWMREEGMAIDIKTLKQAYAGLKASSAFGIGGGIFAILLAGGVVVSQLIKNVQFIKSK
;
A
#
# COMPACT_ATOMS: atom_id res chain seq x y z
N MET A 1 -14.03 -37.84 1.84
CA MET A 1 -13.52 -37.12 3.04
C MET A 1 -14.33 -35.85 3.19
N LYS A 2 -15.14 -35.69 4.24
CA LYS A 2 -15.83 -34.42 4.51
C LYS A 2 -14.79 -33.48 5.11
N GLU A 3 -14.28 -32.53 4.34
CA GLU A 3 -13.44 -31.44 4.89
C GLU A 3 -14.27 -30.66 5.89
N LYS A 4 -13.88 -30.77 7.15
CA LYS A 4 -14.44 -29.92 8.20
C LYS A 4 -13.90 -28.52 7.97
N LEU A 5 -14.74 -27.61 7.50
CA LEU A 5 -14.36 -26.22 7.33
C LEU A 5 -14.02 -25.63 8.71
N ASN A 6 -12.75 -25.41 8.97
CA ASN A 6 -12.28 -24.81 10.21
C ASN A 6 -12.40 -23.28 10.10
N LEU A 7 -13.13 -22.66 11.02
CA LEU A 7 -13.33 -21.19 11.04
C LEU A 7 -12.02 -20.41 10.95
N ARG A 8 -10.97 -20.88 11.61
CA ARG A 8 -9.62 -20.31 11.51
C ARG A 8 -9.14 -20.25 10.06
N ASN A 9 -9.22 -21.37 9.35
CA ASN A 9 -8.77 -21.43 7.95
C ASN A 9 -9.66 -20.57 7.06
N ALA A 10 -10.96 -20.51 7.30
CA ALA A 10 -11.87 -19.64 6.54
C ALA A 10 -11.46 -18.17 6.67
N ILE A 11 -11.13 -17.69 7.88
CA ILE A 11 -10.64 -16.32 8.10
C ILE A 11 -9.29 -16.10 7.38
N LEU A 12 -8.34 -17.03 7.51
CA LEU A 12 -7.05 -16.91 6.82
C LEU A 12 -7.20 -16.84 5.30
N TRP A 13 -8.08 -17.66 4.73
CA TRP A 13 -8.40 -17.61 3.31
C TRP A 13 -9.03 -16.27 2.89
N THR A 14 -9.96 -15.77 3.70
CA THR A 14 -10.55 -14.44 3.45
C THR A 14 -9.49 -13.37 3.44
N VAL A 15 -8.55 -13.38 4.40
CA VAL A 15 -7.44 -12.44 4.44
C VAL A 15 -6.57 -12.55 3.18
N ALA A 16 -6.18 -13.77 2.78
CA ALA A 16 -5.35 -13.97 1.60
C ALA A 16 -6.08 -13.51 0.32
N LEU A 17 -7.35 -13.85 0.16
CA LEU A 17 -8.17 -13.43 -0.97
C LEU A 17 -8.37 -11.92 -1.04
N MET A 18 -8.48 -11.24 0.09
CA MET A 18 -8.63 -9.77 0.14
C MET A 18 -7.29 -9.03 -0.04
N ALA A 19 -6.17 -9.66 0.30
CA ALA A 19 -4.85 -9.09 0.07
C ALA A 19 -4.48 -9.02 -1.42
N LEU A 20 -4.94 -9.98 -2.24
CA LEU A 20 -4.67 -9.98 -3.69
C LEU A 20 -5.27 -8.78 -4.44
N PRO A 21 -6.57 -8.43 -4.31
CA PRO A 21 -7.11 -7.21 -4.91
C PRO A 21 -6.36 -5.95 -4.48
N LEU A 22 -5.94 -5.87 -3.21
CA LEU A 22 -5.16 -4.74 -2.72
C LEU A 22 -3.78 -4.67 -3.41
N PHE A 23 -3.12 -5.81 -3.61
CA PHE A 23 -1.89 -5.87 -4.40
C PHE A 23 -2.12 -5.38 -5.82
N PHE A 24 -3.15 -5.87 -6.53
CA PHE A 24 -3.46 -5.41 -7.88
C PHE A 24 -3.84 -3.93 -7.94
N ALA A 25 -4.56 -3.42 -6.95
CA ALA A 25 -4.88 -1.99 -6.85
C ALA A 25 -3.64 -1.11 -6.71
N SER A 26 -2.52 -1.65 -6.23
CA SER A 26 -1.25 -0.93 -6.12
C SER A 26 -0.70 -0.46 -7.47
N PHE A 27 -1.02 -1.14 -8.58
CA PHE A 27 -0.61 -0.73 -9.94
C PHE A 27 -1.32 0.53 -10.42
N GLY A 28 -2.55 0.79 -9.94
CA GLY A 28 -3.32 1.99 -10.22
C GLY A 28 -3.18 3.09 -9.16
N ALA A 29 -2.26 2.93 -8.20
CA ALA A 29 -2.10 3.89 -7.12
C ALA A 29 -1.76 5.29 -7.63
N THR A 30 -2.50 6.29 -7.15
CA THR A 30 -2.25 7.71 -7.44
C THR A 30 -1.87 8.43 -6.17
N ALA A 31 -1.06 9.48 -6.32
CA ALA A 31 -0.74 10.41 -5.24
C ALA A 31 -0.86 11.85 -5.74
N THR A 32 -1.28 12.73 -4.86
CA THR A 32 -1.54 14.13 -5.19
C THR A 32 -0.79 15.06 -4.23
N LEU A 33 -0.42 16.22 -4.74
CA LEU A 33 0.15 17.32 -4.01
C LEU A 33 -0.75 18.54 -4.24
N LYS A 34 -1.38 19.05 -3.19
CA LYS A 34 -2.40 20.10 -3.30
C LYS A 34 -2.21 21.16 -2.23
N GLY A 35 -2.52 22.40 -2.56
CA GLY A 35 -2.53 23.52 -1.63
C GLY A 35 -2.38 24.87 -2.29
N ALA A 36 -2.28 25.93 -1.49
CA ALA A 36 -2.05 27.27 -1.97
C ALA A 36 -0.56 27.61 -2.03
N VAL A 37 -0.13 28.21 -3.11
CA VAL A 37 1.21 28.74 -3.32
C VAL A 37 1.07 30.15 -3.90
N GLU A 38 1.59 31.15 -3.21
CA GLU A 38 1.54 32.57 -3.63
C GLU A 38 0.14 33.09 -3.97
N GLY A 39 -0.91 32.53 -3.37
CA GLY A 39 -2.30 32.94 -3.59
C GLY A 39 -3.08 32.00 -4.52
N ASP A 40 -2.43 31.26 -5.39
CA ASP A 40 -3.06 30.32 -6.32
C ASP A 40 -3.23 28.94 -5.69
N TYR A 41 -4.37 28.28 -5.95
CA TYR A 41 -4.59 26.89 -5.54
C TYR A 41 -4.01 25.94 -6.58
N ILE A 42 -2.96 25.20 -6.18
CA ILE A 42 -2.26 24.25 -7.05
C ILE A 42 -2.68 22.82 -6.69
N SER A 43 -2.93 22.02 -7.71
CA SER A 43 -3.18 20.58 -7.60
C SER A 43 -2.31 19.82 -8.59
N MET A 44 -1.43 18.97 -8.10
CA MET A 44 -0.57 18.10 -8.91
C MET A 44 -0.91 16.66 -8.63
N THR A 45 -1.01 15.83 -9.67
CA THR A 45 -1.34 14.40 -9.54
C THR A 45 -0.33 13.55 -10.30
N CYS A 46 0.25 12.56 -9.64
CA CYS A 46 1.03 11.52 -10.28
C CYS A 46 0.28 10.17 -10.29
N ARG A 47 0.39 9.46 -11.41
CA ARG A 47 -0.15 8.11 -11.61
C ARG A 47 0.94 7.07 -11.36
N ASN A 48 0.54 5.81 -11.13
CA ASN A 48 1.47 4.71 -10.85
C ASN A 48 2.46 5.02 -9.72
N ALA A 49 1.94 5.65 -8.66
CA ALA A 49 2.73 6.25 -7.60
C ALA A 49 3.65 5.25 -6.85
N ILE A 50 3.40 3.94 -6.94
CA ILE A 50 4.23 2.90 -6.33
C ILE A 50 5.27 2.37 -7.31
N TRP A 51 4.83 1.94 -8.50
CA TRP A 51 5.62 1.17 -9.46
C TRP A 51 6.46 2.03 -10.40
N GLY A 52 6.31 3.31 -10.30
CA GLY A 52 7.10 4.30 -10.99
C GLY A 52 6.25 5.33 -11.72
N SER A 53 6.26 6.54 -11.18
CA SER A 53 5.71 7.72 -11.82
C SER A 53 6.82 8.54 -12.44
N GLY A 54 6.66 8.93 -13.70
CA GLY A 54 7.59 9.82 -14.40
C GLY A 54 6.92 11.14 -14.76
N SER A 55 5.66 11.35 -14.41
CA SER A 55 4.96 12.59 -14.69
C SER A 55 4.09 13.06 -13.54
N ILE A 56 3.98 14.38 -13.40
CA ILE A 56 2.99 15.08 -12.55
C ILE A 56 2.18 15.98 -13.45
N ILE A 57 0.86 15.81 -13.46
CA ILE A 57 -0.06 16.73 -14.13
C ILE A 57 -0.47 17.79 -13.13
N GLY A 58 -0.22 19.06 -13.46
CA GLY A 58 -0.49 20.20 -12.58
C GLY A 58 -1.64 21.09 -13.07
N TYR A 59 -2.39 21.63 -12.12
CA TYR A 59 -3.46 22.60 -12.31
C TYR A 59 -3.30 23.73 -11.31
N ALA A 60 -3.55 24.98 -11.73
CA ALA A 60 -3.72 26.13 -10.85
C ALA A 60 -5.11 26.73 -11.09
N ASP A 61 -5.88 26.93 -10.02
CA ASP A 61 -7.26 27.45 -10.06
C ASP A 61 -8.16 26.77 -11.10
N GLY A 62 -7.99 25.43 -11.25
CA GLY A 62 -8.73 24.62 -12.21
C GLY A 62 -8.19 24.64 -13.64
N SER A 63 -7.23 25.50 -13.97
CA SER A 63 -6.60 25.56 -15.28
C SER A 63 -5.33 24.72 -15.33
N PRO A 64 -5.05 24.00 -16.44
CA PRO A 64 -3.82 23.23 -16.58
C PRO A 64 -2.61 24.15 -16.54
N ILE A 65 -1.65 23.87 -15.64
CA ILE A 65 -0.35 24.57 -15.61
C ILE A 65 0.76 23.80 -16.34
N GLY A 66 0.49 22.56 -16.71
CA GLY A 66 1.39 21.73 -17.48
C GLY A 66 1.56 20.31 -16.94
N GLU A 67 2.35 19.54 -17.66
CA GLU A 67 2.82 18.22 -17.25
C GLU A 67 4.33 18.32 -17.01
N PHE A 68 4.75 17.99 -15.79
CA PHE A 68 6.15 17.89 -15.43
C PHE A 68 6.62 16.48 -15.69
N LEU A 69 7.56 16.31 -16.59
CA LEU A 69 8.13 15.02 -16.97
C LEU A 69 9.51 14.88 -16.32
N ALA A 70 9.71 13.78 -15.64
CA ALA A 70 10.96 13.41 -15.02
C ALA A 70 11.30 11.96 -15.32
N LYS A 71 12.52 11.52 -15.00
CA LYS A 71 12.85 10.10 -14.98
C LYS A 71 11.90 9.37 -14.04
N LYS A 72 11.62 8.11 -14.41
CA LYS A 72 10.71 7.25 -13.66
C LYS A 72 11.16 7.06 -12.21
N VAL A 73 10.39 7.60 -11.28
CA VAL A 73 10.63 7.51 -9.84
C VAL A 73 9.77 6.41 -9.25
N VAL A 74 10.39 5.44 -8.60
CA VAL A 74 9.73 4.34 -7.88
C VAL A 74 9.62 4.69 -6.40
N ASN A 75 8.43 4.53 -5.83
CA ASN A 75 8.26 4.65 -4.38
C ASN A 75 8.71 3.35 -3.70
N ILE A 76 9.97 3.30 -3.28
CA ILE A 76 10.59 2.10 -2.70
C ILE A 76 9.80 1.55 -1.50
N PRO A 77 9.39 2.34 -0.49
CA PRO A 77 8.55 1.84 0.59
C PRO A 77 7.25 1.20 0.10
N GLY A 78 6.52 1.87 -0.78
CA GLY A 78 5.28 1.35 -1.36
C GLY A 78 5.49 0.06 -2.15
N LEU A 79 6.58 -0.03 -2.92
CA LEU A 79 6.96 -1.24 -3.67
C LEU A 79 7.26 -2.41 -2.75
N ILE A 80 8.05 -2.19 -1.69
CA ILE A 80 8.32 -3.22 -0.68
C ILE A 80 7.01 -3.67 -0.03
N GLY A 81 6.12 -2.73 0.33
CA GLY A 81 4.80 -3.04 0.87
C GLY A 81 3.96 -3.93 -0.05
N ALA A 82 3.93 -3.63 -1.35
CA ALA A 82 3.20 -4.43 -2.34
C ALA A 82 3.78 -5.86 -2.46
N ILE A 83 5.10 -6.01 -2.50
CA ILE A 83 5.76 -7.31 -2.54
C ILE A 83 5.49 -8.11 -1.26
N LEU A 84 5.61 -7.49 -0.08
CA LEU A 84 5.30 -8.14 1.19
C LEU A 84 3.86 -8.63 1.26
N LEU A 85 2.91 -7.84 0.77
CA LEU A 85 1.50 -8.20 0.71
C LEU A 85 1.25 -9.45 -0.15
N LEU A 86 1.89 -9.51 -1.32
CA LEU A 86 1.81 -10.66 -2.23
C LEU A 86 2.41 -11.92 -1.60
N LEU A 87 3.62 -11.81 -1.06
CA LEU A 87 4.31 -12.93 -0.42
C LEU A 87 3.56 -13.43 0.82
N ALA A 88 3.02 -12.53 1.63
CA ALA A 88 2.23 -12.90 2.81
C ALA A 88 0.91 -13.59 2.43
N SER A 89 0.22 -13.11 1.37
CA SER A 89 -0.98 -13.76 0.85
C SER A 89 -0.67 -15.19 0.40
N GLY A 90 0.35 -15.39 -0.43
CA GLY A 90 0.81 -16.71 -0.86
C GLY A 90 1.27 -17.58 0.32
N GLY A 91 1.97 -17.00 1.30
CA GLY A 91 2.40 -17.66 2.52
C GLY A 91 1.24 -18.18 3.38
N ILE A 92 0.16 -17.40 3.53
CA ILE A 92 -1.05 -17.83 4.23
C ILE A 92 -1.67 -19.05 3.52
N VAL A 93 -1.81 -19.00 2.19
CA VAL A 93 -2.34 -20.10 1.40
C VAL A 93 -1.45 -21.34 1.56
N ALA A 94 -0.15 -21.20 1.37
CA ALA A 94 0.81 -22.30 1.54
C ALA A 94 0.75 -22.91 2.95
N THR A 95 0.67 -22.06 3.98
CA THR A 95 0.58 -22.51 5.38
C THR A 95 -0.67 -23.37 5.62
N THR A 96 -1.82 -23.00 5.06
CA THR A 96 -3.07 -23.74 5.27
C THR A 96 -3.11 -25.09 4.55
N PHE A 97 -2.37 -25.25 3.44
CA PHE A 97 -2.35 -26.49 2.66
C PHE A 97 -1.18 -27.41 3.00
N LEU A 98 0.01 -26.85 3.20
CA LEU A 98 1.25 -27.63 3.25
C LEU A 98 1.69 -27.93 4.67
N VAL A 99 1.33 -27.09 5.66
CA VAL A 99 1.82 -27.23 7.03
C VAL A 99 0.82 -28.04 7.86
N LYS A 100 1.20 -29.27 8.20
CA LYS A 100 0.38 -30.18 9.00
C LYS A 100 0.50 -29.93 10.51
N GLU A 101 1.66 -29.47 10.95
CA GLU A 101 1.93 -29.19 12.35
C GLU A 101 1.27 -27.87 12.78
N GLU A 102 0.36 -27.95 13.75
CA GLU A 102 -0.44 -26.79 14.18
C GLU A 102 0.41 -25.64 14.73
N LYS A 103 1.47 -25.97 15.51
CA LYS A 103 2.36 -24.97 16.10
C LYS A 103 3.11 -24.18 15.01
N THR A 104 3.67 -24.88 14.04
CA THR A 104 4.38 -24.28 12.91
C THR A 104 3.43 -23.46 12.03
N ALA A 105 2.21 -23.96 11.78
CA ALA A 105 1.19 -23.22 11.04
C ALA A 105 0.79 -21.91 11.74
N LYS A 106 0.68 -21.90 13.07
CA LYS A 106 0.41 -20.68 13.83
C LYS A 106 1.54 -19.67 13.70
N ILE A 107 2.80 -20.09 13.87
CA ILE A 107 3.97 -19.22 13.77
C ILE A 107 4.04 -18.59 12.37
N LEU A 108 3.92 -19.39 11.32
CA LEU A 108 3.96 -18.89 9.94
C LEU A 108 2.82 -17.93 9.63
N SER A 109 1.61 -18.20 10.14
CA SER A 109 0.49 -17.27 10.00
C SER A 109 0.76 -15.91 10.67
N PHE A 110 1.36 -15.91 11.87
CA PHE A 110 1.77 -14.68 12.54
C PHE A 110 2.85 -13.91 11.75
N VAL A 111 3.81 -14.62 11.17
CA VAL A 111 4.85 -13.99 10.32
C VAL A 111 4.20 -13.34 9.10
N CYS A 112 3.26 -14.03 8.43
CA CYS A 112 2.51 -13.45 7.31
C CYS A 112 1.65 -12.25 7.75
N GLY A 113 0.98 -12.34 8.91
CA GLY A 113 0.22 -11.23 9.47
C GLY A 113 1.11 -10.01 9.78
N GLY A 114 2.29 -10.24 10.33
CA GLY A 114 3.30 -9.20 10.54
C GLY A 114 3.76 -8.55 9.23
N ALA A 115 3.98 -9.34 8.19
CA ALA A 115 4.34 -8.83 6.86
C ALA A 115 3.22 -7.96 6.25
N ILE A 116 1.95 -8.36 6.40
CA ILE A 116 0.80 -7.56 5.96
C ILE A 116 0.71 -6.24 6.75
N LEU A 117 0.97 -6.28 8.06
CA LEU A 117 1.00 -5.08 8.90
C LEU A 117 2.08 -4.09 8.44
N VAL A 118 3.29 -4.58 8.21
CA VAL A 118 4.41 -3.78 7.70
C VAL A 118 4.05 -3.21 6.32
N ALA A 119 3.47 -4.00 5.43
CA ALA A 119 2.99 -3.53 4.13
C ALA A 119 2.00 -2.36 4.28
N GLY A 120 1.05 -2.48 5.20
CA GLY A 120 0.09 -1.41 5.50
C GLY A 120 0.76 -0.11 5.95
N VAL A 121 1.75 -0.19 6.83
CA VAL A 121 2.53 0.98 7.26
C VAL A 121 3.32 1.59 6.10
N LEU A 122 3.93 0.76 5.25
CA LEU A 122 4.70 1.24 4.10
C LEU A 122 3.84 1.93 3.03
N PHE A 123 2.57 1.57 2.89
CA PHE A 123 1.66 2.23 1.95
C PHE A 123 1.39 3.69 2.29
N PHE A 124 1.47 4.12 3.56
CA PHE A 124 1.33 5.54 3.90
C PHE A 124 2.40 6.42 3.23
N PHE A 125 3.57 5.87 2.92
CA PHE A 125 4.64 6.60 2.22
C PHE A 125 4.34 6.84 0.73
N VAL A 126 3.32 6.20 0.15
CA VAL A 126 2.90 6.43 -1.24
C VAL A 126 2.50 7.88 -1.47
N SER A 127 1.97 8.55 -0.46
CA SER A 127 1.64 9.98 -0.50
C SER A 127 2.85 10.87 -0.79
N GLN A 128 4.08 10.40 -0.52
CA GLN A 128 5.30 11.20 -0.74
C GLN A 128 5.78 11.18 -2.21
N THR A 129 5.22 10.30 -3.05
CA THR A 129 5.67 10.15 -4.45
C THR A 129 5.69 11.44 -5.26
N PRO A 130 4.68 12.35 -5.18
CA PRO A 130 4.73 13.60 -5.93
C PRO A 130 5.94 14.48 -5.59
N TRP A 131 6.38 14.46 -4.33
CA TRP A 131 7.58 15.17 -3.91
C TRP A 131 8.85 14.62 -4.55
N TYR A 132 8.96 13.29 -4.68
CA TYR A 132 10.10 12.64 -5.32
C TYR A 132 10.12 12.92 -6.83
N VAL A 133 8.95 12.89 -7.49
CA VAL A 133 8.88 13.20 -8.93
C VAL A 133 9.20 14.67 -9.19
N LEU A 134 8.71 15.59 -8.36
CA LEU A 134 9.02 17.02 -8.47
C LEU A 134 10.51 17.30 -8.23
N GLN A 135 11.12 16.63 -7.25
CA GLN A 135 12.56 16.72 -6.99
C GLN A 135 13.39 16.22 -8.18
N GLU A 136 13.01 15.08 -8.77
CA GLU A 136 13.71 14.52 -9.92
C GLU A 136 13.60 15.44 -11.14
N TRP A 137 12.43 16.00 -11.40
CA TRP A 137 12.23 16.98 -12.46
C TRP A 137 13.14 18.21 -12.26
N MET A 138 13.17 18.79 -11.06
CA MET A 138 14.05 19.93 -10.75
C MET A 138 15.52 19.58 -10.92
N ARG A 139 15.92 18.34 -10.58
CA ARG A 139 17.29 17.87 -10.77
C ARG A 139 17.67 17.78 -12.24
N GLU A 140 16.75 17.35 -13.11
CA GLU A 140 16.95 17.30 -14.55
C GLU A 140 17.06 18.70 -15.18
N GLU A 141 16.37 19.69 -14.59
CA GLU A 141 16.49 21.11 -14.96
C GLU A 141 17.77 21.79 -14.36
N GLY A 142 18.67 21.00 -13.76
CA GLY A 142 19.93 21.51 -13.21
C GLY A 142 19.82 22.09 -11.79
N MET A 143 18.69 21.95 -11.13
CA MET A 143 18.45 22.44 -9.76
C MET A 143 18.62 21.31 -8.76
N ALA A 144 19.75 21.24 -8.08
CA ALA A 144 20.02 20.25 -7.03
C ALA A 144 19.38 20.68 -5.69
N ILE A 145 18.08 20.41 -5.53
CA ILE A 145 17.31 20.74 -4.32
C ILE A 145 16.98 19.43 -3.56
N ASP A 146 17.24 19.40 -2.26
CA ASP A 146 16.79 18.26 -1.43
C ASP A 146 15.29 18.36 -1.09
N ILE A 147 14.67 17.21 -0.78
CA ILE A 147 13.23 17.13 -0.49
C ILE A 147 12.81 18.01 0.71
N LYS A 148 13.68 18.17 1.71
CA LYS A 148 13.36 18.98 2.89
C LYS A 148 13.26 20.46 2.50
N THR A 149 14.23 20.97 1.75
CA THR A 149 14.23 22.33 1.23
C THR A 149 13.04 22.56 0.29
N LEU A 150 12.74 21.58 -0.59
CA LEU A 150 11.58 21.65 -1.47
C LEU A 150 10.26 21.75 -0.70
N LYS A 151 10.07 20.95 0.34
CA LYS A 151 8.89 21.01 1.21
C LYS A 151 8.79 22.32 2.00
N GLN A 152 9.92 22.91 2.35
CA GLN A 152 9.93 24.21 3.02
C GLN A 152 9.56 25.35 2.05
N ALA A 153 10.11 25.34 0.84
CA ALA A 153 9.80 26.32 -0.20
C ALA A 153 8.30 26.29 -0.59
N TYR A 154 7.71 25.10 -0.62
CA TYR A 154 6.29 24.87 -0.96
C TYR A 154 5.48 24.41 0.24
N ALA A 155 5.64 25.04 1.40
CA ALA A 155 5.02 24.63 2.67
C ALA A 155 3.47 24.62 2.64
N GLY A 156 2.85 25.36 1.71
CA GLY A 156 1.41 25.37 1.48
C GLY A 156 0.87 24.08 0.85
N LEU A 157 1.73 23.27 0.21
CA LEU A 157 1.33 22.04 -0.46
C LEU A 157 1.30 20.85 0.50
N LYS A 158 0.23 20.06 0.43
CA LYS A 158 0.06 18.82 1.19
C LYS A 158 -0.01 17.62 0.26
N ALA A 159 0.82 16.63 0.55
CA ALA A 159 0.83 15.37 -0.18
C ALA A 159 -0.23 14.41 0.39
N SER A 160 -0.94 13.70 -0.48
CA SER A 160 -1.93 12.70 -0.11
C SER A 160 -2.02 11.58 -1.15
N SER A 161 -2.50 10.41 -0.73
CA SER A 161 -2.81 9.30 -1.61
C SER A 161 -4.00 8.54 -1.04
N ALA A 162 -5.07 8.42 -1.81
CA ALA A 162 -6.23 7.63 -1.42
C ALA A 162 -5.84 6.15 -1.25
N PHE A 163 -5.01 5.60 -2.16
CA PHE A 163 -4.47 4.25 -2.02
C PHE A 163 -3.54 4.14 -0.80
N GLY A 164 -2.65 5.11 -0.59
CA GLY A 164 -1.72 5.09 0.55
C GLY A 164 -2.47 5.01 1.88
N ILE A 165 -3.49 5.84 2.06
CA ILE A 165 -4.30 5.86 3.30
C ILE A 165 -5.25 4.66 3.35
N GLY A 166 -6.11 4.49 2.36
CA GLY A 166 -7.13 3.44 2.34
C GLY A 166 -6.52 2.04 2.29
N GLY A 167 -5.53 1.83 1.41
CA GLY A 167 -4.80 0.57 1.29
C GLY A 167 -4.00 0.25 2.54
N GLY A 168 -3.38 1.26 3.16
CA GLY A 168 -2.65 1.11 4.41
C GLY A 168 -3.55 0.67 5.56
N ILE A 169 -4.68 1.36 5.77
CA ILE A 169 -5.66 0.99 6.80
C ILE A 169 -6.22 -0.41 6.52
N PHE A 170 -6.57 -0.70 5.28
CA PHE A 170 -7.14 -2.00 4.92
C PHE A 170 -6.14 -3.15 5.17
N ALA A 171 -4.87 -2.99 4.82
CA ALA A 171 -3.84 -3.97 5.12
C ALA A 171 -3.68 -4.19 6.64
N ILE A 172 -3.72 -3.12 7.45
CA ILE A 172 -3.68 -3.24 8.92
C ILE A 172 -4.88 -4.04 9.45
N LEU A 173 -6.08 -3.80 8.91
CA LEU A 173 -7.27 -4.57 9.27
C LEU A 173 -7.14 -6.06 8.88
N LEU A 174 -6.57 -6.36 7.72
CA LEU A 174 -6.27 -7.74 7.30
C LEU A 174 -5.27 -8.42 8.25
N ALA A 175 -4.23 -7.72 8.68
CA ALA A 175 -3.30 -8.22 9.69
C ALA A 175 -4.01 -8.54 11.01
N GLY A 176 -4.93 -7.68 11.45
CA GLY A 176 -5.82 -7.92 12.59
C GLY A 176 -6.66 -9.19 12.42
N GLY A 177 -7.17 -9.45 11.23
CA GLY A 177 -7.88 -10.69 10.87
C GLY A 177 -7.03 -11.94 11.07
N VAL A 178 -5.73 -11.89 10.72
CA VAL A 178 -4.80 -12.99 11.00
C VAL A 178 -4.67 -13.24 12.50
N VAL A 179 -4.49 -12.19 13.30
CA VAL A 179 -4.40 -12.31 14.76
C VAL A 179 -5.67 -12.93 15.35
N VAL A 180 -6.84 -12.43 14.95
CA VAL A 180 -8.13 -12.96 15.38
C VAL A 180 -8.26 -14.45 15.03
N SER A 181 -7.84 -14.86 13.82
CA SER A 181 -7.88 -16.26 13.42
C SER A 181 -7.09 -17.19 14.34
N GLN A 182 -6.02 -16.70 14.96
CA GLN A 182 -5.18 -17.49 15.87
C GLN A 182 -5.73 -17.54 17.31
N LEU A 183 -6.55 -16.56 17.70
CA LEU A 183 -7.18 -16.48 19.03
C LEU A 183 -8.46 -17.33 19.11
N ILE A 184 -9.13 -17.55 18.00
CA ILE A 184 -10.36 -18.35 17.95
C ILE A 184 -9.98 -19.82 18.20
N LYS A 185 -10.50 -20.38 19.29
CA LYS A 185 -10.48 -21.84 19.51
C LYS A 185 -11.20 -22.51 18.34
N ASN A 186 -10.67 -23.64 17.85
CA ASN A 186 -11.22 -24.39 16.72
C ASN A 186 -12.71 -24.71 16.94
N VAL A 187 -13.59 -23.81 16.54
CA VAL A 187 -15.03 -24.06 16.51
C VAL A 187 -15.30 -24.87 15.24
N GLN A 188 -15.58 -26.14 15.42
CA GLN A 188 -15.99 -27.01 14.32
C GLN A 188 -17.46 -26.72 14.02
N PHE A 189 -17.76 -26.15 12.87
CA PHE A 189 -19.13 -26.12 12.38
C PHE A 189 -19.54 -27.54 11.98
N ILE A 190 -20.33 -28.18 12.82
CA ILE A 190 -21.04 -29.40 12.46
C ILE A 190 -22.15 -28.95 11.50
N LYS A 191 -22.01 -29.29 10.21
CA LYS A 191 -23.16 -29.21 9.31
C LYS A 191 -24.23 -30.14 9.86
N SER A 192 -25.31 -29.58 10.44
CA SER A 192 -26.54 -30.36 10.62
C SER A 192 -26.99 -30.87 9.25
N LYS A 193 -27.33 -32.15 9.19
CA LYS A 193 -27.92 -32.76 8.00
C LYS A 193 -29.26 -32.14 7.69
#